data_c25579bb0ee60425d0c949c7d5fafb52
#
_entry.id   c25579bb0ee60425d0c949c7d5fafb52
#
_cell.length_a   1.000
_cell.length_b   1.000
_cell.length_c   1.000
_cell.angle_alpha   90.00
_cell.angle_beta   90.00
_cell.angle_gamma   90.00
#
_symmetry.space_group_name_H-M   'P 1'
#
loop_
_entity.id
_entity.type
_entity.pdbx_description
1 polymer ?
#
loop_
_entity_poly.entity_id
_entity_poly.type
_entity_poly.pdbx_seq_one_letter_code
_entity_poly.pdbx_strand_id
1 'polypeptide(L)'
;MKRGITVGVAGVAMVAAALAGCSSNKSNPGASSSAAPAAAGPQVVIDGQKQNITGQVSCTAAGDNTNIGIGDAANGVGAVVSNANPPIVHAVGLGSVNGITLGFSDAAPGQGGNAGAAQSGKSYSIKGTATGVDMSNAQQPQQVTKPFEMDVTCP
;
A
#
# COMPACT_ATOMS: atom_id res chain seq x y z
N MET A 1 18.66 38.86 -35.65
CA MET A 1 18.17 40.23 -35.36
C MET A 1 17.85 40.26 -33.87
N LYS A 2 18.79 40.76 -33.11
CA LYS A 2 18.75 42.07 -32.39
C LYS A 2 17.76 42.04 -31.20
N ARG A 3 18.38 42.01 -30.03
CA ARG A 3 18.47 43.05 -28.95
C ARG A 3 17.32 42.96 -27.98
N GLY A 4 17.50 43.13 -26.69
CA GLY A 4 18.46 43.72 -25.74
C GLY A 4 17.99 43.42 -24.34
N ILE A 5 18.81 43.19 -23.42
CA ILE A 5 19.48 43.99 -22.37
C ILE A 5 18.55 44.96 -21.63
N THR A 6 18.45 44.75 -20.31
CA THR A 6 18.58 45.69 -19.19
C THR A 6 18.35 44.92 -17.88
N VAL A 7 19.27 44.70 -17.03
CA VAL A 7 19.99 45.41 -15.96
C VAL A 7 19.09 46.31 -15.09
N GLY A 8 18.98 45.95 -13.84
CA GLY A 8 18.39 46.76 -12.77
C GLY A 8 18.84 46.24 -11.40
N VAL A 9 19.83 46.91 -10.87
CA VAL A 9 20.48 46.78 -9.57
C VAL A 9 19.72 47.62 -8.53
N ALA A 10 19.80 47.26 -7.30
CA ALA A 10 19.73 47.97 -6.02
C ALA A 10 18.85 47.17 -5.04
N GLY A 11 19.28 46.63 -3.97
CA GLY A 11 20.15 47.09 -2.92
C GLY A 11 19.34 47.76 -1.83
N VAL A 12 19.15 47.12 -0.68
CA VAL A 12 19.21 47.77 0.64
C VAL A 12 19.21 46.69 1.73
N ALA A 13 20.22 46.69 2.53
CA ALA A 13 20.36 46.03 3.81
C ALA A 13 19.75 46.91 4.93
N MET A 14 19.16 46.25 5.96
CA MET A 14 19.02 46.76 7.34
C MET A 14 18.75 45.55 8.23
N VAL A 15 19.66 45.11 9.01
CA VAL A 15 20.21 45.42 10.33
C VAL A 15 19.18 45.56 11.46
N ALA A 16 19.32 44.61 12.37
CA ALA A 16 19.19 44.58 13.82
C ALA A 16 17.84 44.78 14.48
N ALA A 17 17.46 43.84 15.37
CA ALA A 17 17.68 44.04 16.81
C ALA A 17 17.25 42.76 17.55
N ALA A 18 18.13 42.30 18.41
CA ALA A 18 17.88 41.33 19.44
C ALA A 18 16.96 41.91 20.53
N LEU A 19 15.99 41.13 20.97
CA LEU A 19 15.44 41.25 22.32
C LEU A 19 15.16 39.86 22.85
N ALA A 20 15.91 39.53 23.87
CA ALA A 20 15.68 38.41 24.73
C ALA A 20 14.35 38.58 25.48
N GLY A 21 13.53 37.58 25.46
CA GLY A 21 12.32 37.49 26.24
C GLY A 21 12.07 36.03 26.58
N CYS A 22 12.58 35.58 27.72
CA CYS A 22 12.11 34.37 28.38
C CYS A 22 10.67 34.59 28.85
N SER A 23 9.72 33.77 28.46
CA SER A 23 8.63 33.33 29.35
C SER A 23 7.76 32.27 28.71
N SER A 24 7.68 31.17 29.44
CA SER A 24 6.54 30.27 29.65
C SER A 24 5.84 29.61 28.44
N ASN A 25 6.09 28.32 28.40
CA ASN A 25 5.07 27.27 28.30
C ASN A 25 3.85 27.57 27.43
N LYS A 26 3.94 27.18 26.14
CA LYS A 26 2.77 26.58 25.47
C LYS A 26 3.28 25.69 24.35
N SER A 27 2.81 24.44 24.45
CA SER A 27 2.93 23.39 23.47
C SER A 27 2.74 23.91 22.06
N ASN A 28 3.78 23.88 21.26
CA ASN A 28 3.67 24.14 19.83
C ASN A 28 3.64 22.79 19.10
N PRO A 29 2.53 22.40 18.48
CA PRO A 29 2.50 21.24 17.61
C PRO A 29 2.92 21.70 16.22
N GLY A 30 4.19 21.61 15.89
CA GLY A 30 4.62 22.06 14.60
C GLY A 30 6.09 21.81 14.30
N ALA A 31 6.51 20.58 14.44
CA ALA A 31 7.66 20.06 13.73
C ALA A 31 7.21 18.72 13.15
N SER A 32 6.61 18.75 11.97
CA SER A 32 6.55 17.58 11.11
C SER A 32 7.98 17.22 10.74
N SER A 33 8.67 16.54 11.64
CA SER A 33 9.70 15.62 11.24
C SER A 33 9.00 14.62 10.35
N SER A 34 9.24 14.69 9.05
CA SER A 34 9.07 13.54 8.16
C SER A 34 10.08 12.49 8.64
N ALA A 35 9.78 11.83 9.75
CA ALA A 35 10.32 10.53 10.03
C ALA A 35 9.90 9.71 8.81
N ALA A 36 10.88 9.21 8.06
CA ALA A 36 10.64 8.14 7.12
C ALA A 36 9.79 7.10 7.86
N PRO A 37 8.64 6.68 7.33
CA PRO A 37 7.81 5.73 8.03
C PRO A 37 8.69 4.53 8.36
N ALA A 38 8.88 4.27 9.65
CA ALA A 38 9.40 2.99 10.10
C ALA A 38 8.60 1.96 9.34
N ALA A 39 9.26 0.99 8.71
CA ALA A 39 8.63 -0.01 7.87
C ALA A 39 7.39 -0.54 8.62
N ALA A 40 6.25 0.00 8.29
CA ALA A 40 5.00 -0.44 8.87
C ALA A 40 4.87 -1.89 8.42
N GLY A 41 4.65 -2.79 9.37
CA GLY A 41 4.42 -4.19 9.03
C GLY A 41 3.33 -4.31 7.97
N PRO A 42 3.22 -5.47 7.33
CA PRO A 42 2.25 -5.66 6.26
C PRO A 42 0.84 -5.30 6.73
N GLN A 43 0.10 -4.61 5.90
CA GLN A 43 -1.27 -4.23 6.19
C GLN A 43 -2.19 -4.85 5.15
N VAL A 44 -3.25 -5.51 5.62
CA VAL A 44 -4.29 -6.05 4.77
C VAL A 44 -5.63 -5.58 5.31
N VAL A 45 -6.42 -4.99 4.44
CA VAL A 45 -7.78 -4.51 4.74
C VAL A 45 -8.73 -5.25 3.82
N ILE A 46 -9.79 -5.81 4.35
CA ILE A 46 -10.83 -6.50 3.58
C ILE A 46 -12.19 -5.96 4.02
N ASP A 47 -12.98 -5.50 3.07
CA ASP A 47 -14.29 -4.90 3.34
C ASP A 47 -14.21 -3.73 4.35
N GLY A 48 -13.14 -2.93 4.27
CA GLY A 48 -12.87 -1.82 5.18
C GLY A 48 -12.36 -2.23 6.57
N GLN A 49 -12.21 -3.52 6.84
CA GLN A 49 -11.73 -4.04 8.12
C GLN A 49 -10.27 -4.49 8.01
N LYS A 50 -9.44 -3.94 8.88
CA LYS A 50 -8.03 -4.34 8.98
C LYS A 50 -7.92 -5.76 9.50
N GLN A 51 -7.20 -6.60 8.77
CA GLN A 51 -6.93 -7.97 9.16
C GLN A 51 -5.68 -8.01 10.05
N ASN A 52 -5.76 -8.76 11.14
CA ASN A 52 -4.62 -8.98 12.02
C ASN A 52 -3.81 -10.18 11.50
N ILE A 53 -3.03 -9.94 10.47
CA ILE A 53 -2.17 -10.97 9.89
C ILE A 53 -0.81 -10.86 10.56
N THR A 54 -0.47 -11.89 11.29
CA THR A 54 0.84 -12.02 11.96
C THR A 54 1.73 -12.91 11.10
N GLY A 55 2.97 -12.52 10.95
CA GLY A 55 3.97 -13.30 10.23
C GLY A 55 4.92 -12.44 9.42
N GLN A 56 5.93 -13.10 8.89
CA GLN A 56 6.95 -12.43 8.10
C GLN A 56 6.47 -12.25 6.66
N VAL A 57 6.94 -11.18 6.04
CA VAL A 57 6.81 -10.97 4.61
C VAL A 57 7.89 -11.77 3.90
N SER A 58 7.50 -12.52 2.89
CA SER A 58 8.39 -13.19 1.97
C SER A 58 8.12 -12.72 0.55
N CYS A 59 9.17 -12.44 -0.21
CA CYS A 59 9.06 -12.07 -1.61
C CYS A 59 10.05 -12.92 -2.39
N THR A 60 9.55 -13.69 -3.32
CA THR A 60 10.37 -14.60 -4.14
C THR A 60 10.15 -14.31 -5.61
N ALA A 61 11.22 -14.01 -6.32
CA ALA A 61 11.16 -13.87 -7.78
C ALA A 61 10.92 -15.25 -8.42
N ALA A 62 9.98 -15.32 -9.35
CA ALA A 62 9.64 -16.51 -10.10
C ALA A 62 9.43 -16.14 -11.59
N GLY A 63 10.50 -16.21 -12.37
CA GLY A 63 10.50 -15.72 -13.75
C GLY A 63 10.20 -14.23 -13.83
N ASP A 64 9.19 -13.87 -14.62
CA ASP A 64 8.75 -12.47 -14.78
C ASP A 64 7.79 -12.00 -13.68
N ASN A 65 7.64 -12.78 -12.61
CA ASN A 65 6.73 -12.48 -11.51
C ASN A 65 7.47 -12.42 -10.17
N THR A 66 6.87 -11.73 -9.23
CA THR A 66 7.22 -11.76 -7.82
C THR A 66 6.07 -12.37 -7.04
N ASN A 67 6.37 -13.45 -6.29
CA ASN A 67 5.45 -14.05 -5.34
C ASN A 67 5.63 -13.36 -3.99
N ILE A 68 4.58 -12.74 -3.50
CA ILE A 68 4.53 -12.05 -2.21
C ILE A 68 3.72 -12.91 -1.26
N GLY A 69 4.27 -13.19 -0.09
CA GLY A 69 3.59 -13.92 0.98
C GLY A 69 3.68 -13.18 2.31
N ILE A 70 2.62 -13.24 3.11
CA ILE A 70 2.56 -12.67 4.45
C ILE A 70 2.04 -13.77 5.39
N GLY A 71 2.83 -14.13 6.39
CA GLY A 71 2.50 -15.22 7.32
C GLY A 71 2.87 -16.59 6.79
N ASP A 72 2.25 -17.61 7.37
CA ASP A 72 2.48 -19.01 6.99
C ASP A 72 1.56 -19.48 5.86
N ALA A 73 1.98 -20.52 5.15
CA ALA A 73 1.25 -21.03 4.00
C ALA A 73 -0.18 -21.53 4.31
N ALA A 74 -0.49 -21.86 5.58
CA ALA A 74 -1.80 -22.39 5.97
C ALA A 74 -2.85 -21.29 6.18
N ASN A 75 -2.44 -20.11 6.65
CA ASN A 75 -3.31 -18.98 6.95
C ASN A 75 -2.82 -17.70 6.27
N GLY A 76 -1.87 -17.83 5.36
CA GLY A 76 -1.19 -16.73 4.74
C GLY A 76 -2.03 -16.00 3.71
N VAL A 77 -1.71 -14.75 3.60
CA VAL A 77 -2.17 -13.88 2.51
C VAL A 77 -1.04 -13.78 1.50
N GLY A 78 -1.35 -13.75 0.23
CA GLY A 78 -0.32 -13.65 -0.79
C GLY A 78 -0.81 -13.03 -2.09
N ALA A 79 0.14 -12.62 -2.90
CA ALA A 79 -0.12 -12.12 -4.24
C ALA A 79 0.96 -12.58 -5.22
N VAL A 80 0.59 -12.72 -6.48
CA VAL A 80 1.49 -12.89 -7.60
C VAL A 80 1.40 -11.66 -8.47
N VAL A 81 2.51 -10.96 -8.62
CA VAL A 81 2.58 -9.68 -9.31
C VAL A 81 3.67 -9.74 -10.36
N SER A 82 3.43 -9.24 -11.57
CA SER A 82 4.47 -9.18 -12.60
C SER A 82 5.55 -8.14 -12.26
N ASN A 83 6.75 -8.34 -12.81
CA ASN A 83 7.85 -7.38 -12.73
C ASN A 83 7.75 -6.25 -13.78
N ALA A 84 6.60 -6.12 -14.46
CA ALA A 84 6.32 -5.04 -15.40
C ALA A 84 6.17 -3.69 -14.69
N ASN A 85 6.19 -2.61 -15.45
CA ASN A 85 5.94 -1.27 -14.94
C ASN A 85 4.86 -0.56 -15.81
N PRO A 86 3.64 -0.36 -15.30
CA PRO A 86 3.15 -0.74 -13.98
C PRO A 86 3.01 -2.26 -13.79
N PRO A 87 3.11 -2.76 -12.54
CA PRO A 87 2.98 -4.19 -12.28
C PRO A 87 1.54 -4.67 -12.49
N ILE A 88 1.40 -5.90 -12.99
CA ILE A 88 0.12 -6.56 -13.21
C ILE A 88 -0.08 -7.59 -12.09
N VAL A 89 -1.27 -7.60 -11.52
CA VAL A 89 -1.64 -8.60 -10.50
C VAL A 89 -2.24 -9.81 -11.19
N HIS A 90 -1.60 -10.97 -11.05
CA HIS A 90 -2.09 -12.23 -11.60
C HIS A 90 -2.95 -13.01 -10.62
N ALA A 91 -2.63 -12.96 -9.35
CA ALA A 91 -3.41 -13.63 -8.32
C ALA A 91 -3.28 -12.93 -6.98
N VAL A 92 -4.32 -13.03 -6.17
CA VAL A 92 -4.31 -12.63 -4.76
C VAL A 92 -5.07 -13.68 -3.96
N GLY A 93 -4.46 -14.18 -2.89
CA GLY A 93 -5.11 -15.00 -1.88
C GLY A 93 -5.21 -14.21 -0.59
N LEU A 94 -6.40 -14.04 -0.06
CA LEU A 94 -6.64 -13.27 1.16
C LEU A 94 -6.92 -14.15 2.38
N GLY A 95 -6.74 -15.47 2.21
CA GLY A 95 -7.05 -16.43 3.26
C GLY A 95 -8.54 -16.55 3.53
N SER A 96 -8.87 -17.00 4.74
CA SER A 96 -10.27 -17.17 5.16
C SER A 96 -10.67 -16.04 6.10
N VAL A 97 -11.70 -15.29 5.70
CA VAL A 97 -12.29 -14.20 6.49
C VAL A 97 -13.72 -14.55 6.80
N ASN A 98 -14.05 -14.68 8.08
CA ASN A 98 -15.40 -15.09 8.54
C ASN A 98 -15.89 -16.40 7.89
N GLY A 99 -14.97 -17.36 7.66
CA GLY A 99 -15.30 -18.64 7.03
C GLY A 99 -15.38 -18.61 5.50
N ILE A 100 -15.15 -17.45 4.87
CA ILE A 100 -15.16 -17.29 3.42
C ILE A 100 -13.71 -17.18 2.94
N THR A 101 -13.28 -18.09 2.06
CA THR A 101 -11.98 -17.97 1.40
C THR A 101 -12.10 -17.01 0.23
N LEU A 102 -11.36 -15.91 0.31
CA LEU A 102 -11.38 -14.85 -0.69
C LEU A 102 -10.12 -14.88 -1.55
N GLY A 103 -10.28 -14.64 -2.83
CA GLY A 103 -9.17 -14.55 -3.76
C GLY A 103 -9.52 -13.85 -5.06
N PHE A 104 -8.49 -13.56 -5.82
CA PHE A 104 -8.56 -13.02 -7.19
C PHE A 104 -7.58 -13.79 -8.06
N SER A 105 -7.95 -14.06 -9.31
CA SER A 105 -7.05 -14.58 -10.33
C SER A 105 -7.47 -14.06 -11.70
N ASP A 106 -6.51 -13.52 -12.45
CA ASP A 106 -6.73 -13.10 -13.84
C ASP A 106 -6.92 -14.30 -14.79
N ALA A 107 -6.42 -15.49 -14.41
CA ALA A 107 -6.59 -16.73 -15.15
C ALA A 107 -7.96 -17.39 -14.95
N ALA A 108 -8.81 -16.85 -14.08
CA ALA A 108 -10.15 -17.37 -13.81
C ALA A 108 -11.24 -16.39 -14.28
N PRO A 109 -11.40 -16.18 -15.59
CA PRO A 109 -12.40 -15.26 -16.11
C PRO A 109 -13.81 -15.73 -15.73
N GLY A 110 -14.63 -14.80 -15.24
CA GLY A 110 -16.01 -15.08 -14.84
C GLY A 110 -16.22 -15.33 -13.35
N GLN A 111 -15.19 -15.45 -12.56
CA GLN A 111 -15.33 -15.47 -11.09
C GLN A 111 -15.51 -14.08 -10.47
N GLY A 112 -15.41 -13.04 -11.28
CA GLY A 112 -15.52 -11.65 -10.81
C GLY A 112 -14.26 -11.18 -10.08
N GLY A 113 -14.27 -9.90 -9.70
CA GLY A 113 -13.13 -9.28 -9.06
C GLY A 113 -12.17 -8.62 -10.04
N ASN A 114 -11.30 -7.80 -9.48
CA ASN A 114 -10.20 -7.15 -10.18
C ASN A 114 -9.08 -6.86 -9.17
N ALA A 115 -7.87 -6.69 -9.67
CA ALA A 115 -6.77 -6.23 -8.83
C ALA A 115 -5.80 -5.39 -9.67
N GLY A 116 -5.28 -4.35 -9.03
CA GLY A 116 -4.20 -3.52 -9.56
C GLY A 116 -3.11 -3.37 -8.51
N ALA A 117 -1.89 -3.12 -8.96
CA ALA A 117 -0.76 -2.91 -8.10
C ALA A 117 0.00 -1.64 -8.47
N ALA A 118 0.57 -1.00 -7.48
CA ALA A 118 1.60 0.01 -7.60
C ALA A 118 2.84 -0.44 -6.84
N GLN A 119 4.01 -0.20 -7.42
CA GLN A 119 5.29 -0.51 -6.80
C GLN A 119 6.12 0.74 -6.60
N SER A 120 6.73 0.86 -5.44
CA SER A 120 7.69 1.91 -5.12
C SER A 120 8.87 1.28 -4.37
N GLY A 121 10.01 1.14 -5.05
CA GLY A 121 11.15 0.40 -4.52
C GLY A 121 10.77 -1.06 -4.20
N LYS A 122 10.87 -1.42 -2.92
CA LYS A 122 10.50 -2.75 -2.43
C LYS A 122 9.06 -2.83 -1.90
N SER A 123 8.30 -1.74 -1.95
CA SER A 123 6.93 -1.69 -1.44
C SER A 123 5.92 -1.88 -2.54
N TYR A 124 4.91 -2.69 -2.28
CA TYR A 124 3.78 -2.94 -3.14
C TYR A 124 2.49 -2.50 -2.45
N SER A 125 1.65 -1.77 -3.16
CA SER A 125 0.27 -1.47 -2.79
C SER A 125 -0.65 -2.14 -3.81
N ILE A 126 -1.42 -3.11 -3.35
CA ILE A 126 -2.28 -3.95 -4.19
C ILE A 126 -3.71 -3.72 -3.73
N LYS A 127 -4.58 -3.32 -4.65
CA LYS A 127 -5.98 -2.99 -4.34
C LYS A 127 -6.91 -3.60 -5.38
N GLY A 128 -8.11 -3.93 -4.93
CA GLY A 128 -9.09 -4.46 -5.85
C GLY A 128 -10.30 -5.06 -5.17
N THR A 129 -10.93 -6.00 -5.85
CA THR A 129 -12.01 -6.82 -5.33
C THR A 129 -11.66 -8.29 -5.47
N ALA A 130 -11.87 -9.04 -4.42
CA ALA A 130 -11.69 -10.49 -4.37
C ALA A 130 -13.05 -11.17 -4.27
N THR A 131 -13.15 -12.37 -4.81
CA THR A 131 -14.35 -13.17 -4.76
C THR A 131 -14.15 -14.40 -3.89
N GLY A 132 -15.22 -14.91 -3.37
CA GLY A 132 -15.24 -16.13 -2.58
C GLY A 132 -16.62 -16.74 -2.56
N VAL A 133 -16.74 -17.86 -1.89
CA VAL A 133 -18.02 -18.56 -1.72
C VAL A 133 -18.36 -18.60 -0.24
N ASP A 134 -19.48 -18.02 0.10
CA ASP A 134 -20.07 -18.15 1.43
C ASP A 134 -20.79 -19.49 1.55
N MET A 135 -20.27 -20.34 2.42
CA MET A 135 -20.78 -21.68 2.70
C MET A 135 -21.56 -21.73 4.01
N SER A 136 -21.94 -20.59 4.59
CA SER A 136 -22.73 -20.54 5.82
C SER A 136 -24.06 -21.28 5.68
N ASN A 137 -24.62 -21.30 4.48
CA ASN A 137 -25.71 -22.18 4.10
C ASN A 137 -25.19 -23.17 3.03
N ALA A 138 -24.76 -24.34 3.47
CA ALA A 138 -24.19 -25.37 2.59
C ALA A 138 -25.13 -25.84 1.47
N GLN A 139 -26.43 -25.66 1.62
CA GLN A 139 -27.43 -26.01 0.61
C GLN A 139 -27.61 -24.91 -0.45
N GLN A 140 -27.17 -23.69 -0.16
CA GLN A 140 -27.24 -22.54 -1.05
C GLN A 140 -25.95 -21.72 -0.95
N PRO A 141 -24.85 -22.22 -1.51
CA PRO A 141 -23.61 -21.44 -1.53
C PRO A 141 -23.81 -20.14 -2.33
N GLN A 142 -23.35 -19.04 -1.79
CA GLN A 142 -23.46 -17.73 -2.42
C GLN A 142 -22.09 -17.19 -2.78
N GLN A 143 -21.95 -16.74 -4.00
CA GLN A 143 -20.75 -15.99 -4.40
C GLN A 143 -20.78 -14.59 -3.78
N VAL A 144 -19.70 -14.21 -3.15
CA VAL A 144 -19.52 -12.90 -2.56
C VAL A 144 -18.31 -12.19 -3.17
N THR A 145 -18.37 -10.88 -3.25
CA THR A 145 -17.27 -10.04 -3.72
C THR A 145 -16.98 -8.99 -2.65
N LYS A 146 -15.71 -8.87 -2.26
CA LYS A 146 -15.26 -7.97 -1.20
C LYS A 146 -14.11 -7.11 -1.70
N PRO A 147 -14.13 -5.79 -1.44
CA PRO A 147 -12.98 -4.94 -1.70
C PRO A 147 -11.83 -5.30 -0.76
N PHE A 148 -10.61 -5.18 -1.27
CA PHE A 148 -9.41 -5.39 -0.47
C PHE A 148 -8.31 -4.39 -0.81
N GLU A 149 -7.43 -4.20 0.16
CA GLU A 149 -6.20 -3.43 0.05
C GLU A 149 -5.09 -4.17 0.79
N MET A 150 -3.94 -4.32 0.15
CA MET A 150 -2.76 -4.96 0.72
C MET A 150 -1.56 -4.05 0.49
N ASP A 151 -0.95 -3.60 1.57
CA ASP A 151 0.30 -2.85 1.55
C ASP A 151 1.40 -3.68 2.19
N VAL A 152 2.47 -3.91 1.45
CA VAL A 152 3.56 -4.78 1.87
C VAL A 152 4.90 -4.25 1.40
N THR A 153 5.92 -4.42 2.22
CA THR A 153 7.31 -4.12 1.86
C THR A 153 8.13 -5.40 1.91
N CYS A 154 8.76 -5.75 0.80
CA CYS A 154 9.65 -6.89 0.70
C CYS A 154 10.93 -6.66 1.53
N PRO A 155 11.51 -7.69 2.15
CA PRO A 155 12.71 -7.60 2.95
C PRO A 155 14.00 -7.22 2.16
#